data_40c4fdb933ae8f2d4fff88fdd9fbb4ee
#
_entry.id   40c4fdb933ae8f2d4fff88fdd9fbb4ee
#
_cell.length_a   1.000
_cell.length_b   1.000
_cell.length_c   1.000
_cell.angle_alpha   90.00
_cell.angle_beta   90.00
_cell.angle_gamma   90.00
#
_symmetry.space_group_name_H-M   'P 1'
#
loop_
_entity.id
_entity.type
_entity.pdbx_description
1 polymer ?
#
loop_
_entity_poly.entity_id
_entity_poly.type
_entity_poly.pdbx_seq_one_letter_code
_entity_poly.pdbx_strand_id
1 'polypeptide(L)'
;MLDNNLIQSTSSWPFVEIRKLLKDRKEIIKGRNKITFQTGYGPSGLPHIGTFGEVARTTMMINALNHIQKIDCELITFSDDMDGLRKVPDNIPNDEILKKNLGKPLTEIPDPFGKYRSFGEHNNEMLKNFLKKFKFDFIFESSTSNYKKGIFNNSLMRVLEKYEEIMGI
;
A
#
# COMPACT_ATOMS: atom_id res chain seq x y z
N MET A 1 -9.91 27.65 -9.09
CA MET A 1 -9.89 26.55 -10.05
C MET A 1 -8.60 26.69 -10.86
N LEU A 2 -7.82 25.63 -11.06
CA LEU A 2 -6.62 25.69 -11.91
C LEU A 2 -7.06 25.92 -13.37
N ASP A 3 -6.28 26.71 -14.11
CA ASP A 3 -6.51 26.93 -15.54
C ASP A 3 -6.30 25.63 -16.33
N ASN A 4 -7.22 25.30 -17.22
CA ASN A 4 -7.15 24.09 -18.05
C ASN A 4 -5.88 24.06 -18.92
N ASN A 5 -5.43 25.20 -19.45
CA ASN A 5 -4.21 25.28 -20.23
C ASN A 5 -2.99 24.93 -19.37
N LEU A 6 -2.97 25.42 -18.12
CA LEU A 6 -1.91 25.09 -17.16
C LEU A 6 -1.91 23.61 -16.81
N ILE A 7 -3.08 23.00 -16.58
CA ILE A 7 -3.23 21.57 -16.28
C ILE A 7 -2.67 20.70 -17.41
N GLN A 8 -2.89 21.09 -18.65
CA GLN A 8 -2.44 20.33 -19.82
C GLN A 8 -0.94 20.53 -20.12
N SER A 9 -0.37 21.70 -19.82
CA SER A 9 1.00 22.09 -20.21
C SER A 9 2.04 21.94 -19.10
N THR A 10 1.61 21.83 -17.82
CA THR A 10 2.55 21.79 -16.68
C THR A 10 3.52 20.60 -16.75
N SER A 11 4.79 20.86 -16.44
CA SER A 11 5.84 19.85 -16.29
C SER A 11 5.92 19.27 -14.87
N SER A 12 5.00 19.63 -13.98
CA SER A 12 4.93 19.05 -12.62
C SER A 12 4.76 17.53 -12.71
N TRP A 13 5.63 16.78 -12.03
CA TRP A 13 5.74 15.33 -12.18
C TRP A 13 4.42 14.56 -11.97
N PRO A 14 3.51 14.91 -11.02
CA PRO A 14 2.27 14.15 -10.88
C PRO A 14 1.39 14.24 -12.13
N PHE A 15 1.34 15.43 -12.74
CA PHE A 15 0.58 15.65 -13.98
C PHE A 15 1.22 14.94 -15.16
N VAL A 16 2.55 14.94 -15.25
CA VAL A 16 3.28 14.24 -16.32
C VAL A 16 3.00 12.74 -16.25
N GLU A 17 3.14 12.14 -15.06
CA GLU A 17 2.90 10.70 -14.87
C GLU A 17 1.44 10.31 -15.11
N ILE A 18 0.48 11.13 -14.69
CA ILE A 18 -0.94 10.85 -14.94
C ILE A 18 -1.28 10.97 -16.43
N ARG A 19 -0.76 11.98 -17.14
CA ARG A 19 -0.97 12.07 -18.59
C ARG A 19 -0.40 10.85 -19.31
N LYS A 20 0.78 10.38 -18.89
CA LYS A 20 1.40 9.15 -19.41
C LYS A 20 0.53 7.92 -19.11
N LEU A 21 0.08 7.75 -17.86
CA LEU A 21 -0.82 6.67 -17.44
C LEU A 21 -2.09 6.63 -18.31
N LEU A 22 -2.75 7.78 -18.47
CA LEU A 22 -3.98 7.90 -19.26
C LEU A 22 -3.77 7.55 -20.73
N LYS A 23 -2.60 7.90 -21.27
CA LYS A 23 -2.21 7.56 -22.66
C LYS A 23 -1.91 6.07 -22.80
N ASP A 24 -1.01 5.54 -21.96
CA ASP A 24 -0.47 4.17 -22.09
C ASP A 24 -1.51 3.11 -21.70
N ARG A 25 -2.47 3.46 -20.84
CA ARG A 25 -3.53 2.56 -20.33
C ARG A 25 -4.92 2.93 -20.81
N LYS A 26 -5.04 3.71 -21.88
CA LYS A 26 -6.31 4.23 -22.42
C LYS A 26 -7.38 3.15 -22.56
N GLU A 27 -7.04 2.02 -23.16
CA GLU A 27 -8.02 0.93 -23.39
C GLU A 27 -8.41 0.20 -22.10
N ILE A 28 -7.54 0.15 -21.09
CA ILE A 28 -7.83 -0.44 -19.79
C ILE A 28 -8.74 0.47 -18.96
N ILE A 29 -8.52 1.79 -19.06
CA ILE A 29 -9.23 2.81 -18.28
C ILE A 29 -10.60 3.11 -18.92
N LYS A 30 -10.73 2.94 -20.23
CA LYS A 30 -11.97 3.21 -20.98
C LYS A 30 -13.18 2.46 -20.39
N GLY A 31 -14.18 3.22 -20.01
CA GLY A 31 -15.41 2.69 -19.42
C GLY A 31 -15.29 2.30 -17.93
N ARG A 32 -14.16 2.54 -17.29
CA ARG A 32 -14.05 2.38 -15.84
C ARG A 32 -14.52 3.64 -15.13
N ASN A 33 -15.37 3.43 -14.12
CA ASN A 33 -15.88 4.52 -13.28
C ASN A 33 -14.93 4.83 -12.11
N LYS A 34 -13.95 3.95 -11.84
CA LYS A 34 -13.06 4.06 -10.68
C LYS A 34 -11.66 3.55 -11.00
N ILE A 35 -10.65 4.24 -10.48
CA ILE A 35 -9.23 3.83 -10.53
C ILE A 35 -8.73 3.65 -9.10
N THR A 36 -8.16 2.49 -8.83
CA THR A 36 -7.52 2.17 -7.55
C THR A 36 -6.03 2.42 -7.65
N PHE A 37 -5.51 3.23 -6.74
CA PHE A 37 -4.09 3.40 -6.47
C PHE A 37 -3.71 2.59 -5.23
N GLN A 38 -2.52 2.01 -5.21
CA GLN A 38 -2.08 1.21 -4.08
C GLN A 38 -0.67 1.60 -3.66
N THR A 39 -0.45 1.66 -2.35
CA THR A 39 0.89 1.75 -1.74
C THR A 39 1.12 0.51 -0.89
N GLY A 40 2.37 0.03 -0.82
CA GLY A 40 2.79 -1.06 0.04
C GLY A 40 3.34 -0.56 1.38
N TYR A 41 3.16 -1.34 2.43
CA TYR A 41 3.75 -1.10 3.73
C TYR A 41 4.19 -2.41 4.37
N GLY A 42 5.49 -2.58 4.58
CA GLY A 42 6.03 -3.68 5.38
C GLY A 42 6.07 -3.30 6.86
N PRO A 43 5.19 -3.84 7.72
CA PRO A 43 5.06 -3.42 9.12
C PRO A 43 6.12 -4.06 10.02
N SER A 44 7.36 -4.19 9.54
CA SER A 44 8.52 -4.70 10.30
C SER A 44 9.19 -3.64 11.19
N GLY A 45 8.67 -2.42 11.20
CA GLY A 45 9.09 -1.30 12.03
C GLY A 45 8.02 -0.20 12.06
N LEU A 46 8.27 0.82 12.90
CA LEU A 46 7.36 1.97 13.02
C LEU A 46 7.29 2.76 11.69
N PRO A 47 6.11 3.34 11.35
CA PRO A 47 6.00 4.24 10.21
C PRO A 47 6.97 5.41 10.29
N HIS A 48 7.56 5.78 9.17
CA HIS A 48 8.57 6.83 9.07
C HIS A 48 8.35 7.71 7.84
N ILE A 49 9.26 8.65 7.57
CA ILE A 49 9.15 9.61 6.46
C ILE A 49 9.03 8.92 5.09
N GLY A 50 9.63 7.75 4.90
CA GLY A 50 9.47 6.96 3.68
C GLY A 50 8.02 6.52 3.48
N THR A 51 7.40 6.00 4.54
CA THR A 51 5.98 5.60 4.54
C THR A 51 5.07 6.80 4.22
N PHE A 52 5.37 7.97 4.82
CA PHE A 52 4.68 9.22 4.47
C PHE A 52 4.84 9.55 2.99
N GLY A 53 6.08 9.49 2.48
CA GLY A 53 6.40 9.82 1.09
C GLY A 53 5.66 8.95 0.08
N GLU A 54 5.47 7.66 0.36
CA GLU A 54 4.69 6.74 -0.47
C GLU A 54 3.25 7.22 -0.62
N VAL A 55 2.57 7.46 0.50
CA VAL A 55 1.16 7.87 0.51
C VAL A 55 0.99 9.30 -0.04
N ALA A 56 1.90 10.22 0.33
CA ALA A 56 1.85 11.61 -0.16
C ALA A 56 2.00 11.68 -1.69
N ARG A 57 2.99 10.98 -2.27
CA ARG A 57 3.19 10.94 -3.72
C ARG A 57 1.98 10.36 -4.45
N THR A 58 1.42 9.28 -3.94
CA THR A 58 0.23 8.67 -4.53
C THR A 58 -0.98 9.60 -4.45
N THR A 59 -1.17 10.28 -3.32
CA THR A 59 -2.21 11.29 -3.15
C THR A 59 -2.03 12.46 -4.14
N MET A 60 -0.80 12.90 -4.38
CA MET A 60 -0.52 13.93 -5.40
C MET A 60 -0.92 13.48 -6.81
N MET A 61 -0.70 12.21 -7.15
CA MET A 61 -1.14 11.64 -8.44
C MET A 61 -2.66 11.57 -8.53
N ILE A 62 -3.36 11.16 -7.49
CA ILE A 62 -4.82 11.16 -7.42
C ILE A 62 -5.36 12.58 -7.62
N ASN A 63 -4.78 13.57 -6.95
CA ASN A 63 -5.17 14.96 -7.11
C ASN A 63 -4.94 15.46 -8.54
N ALA A 64 -3.80 15.11 -9.15
CA ALA A 64 -3.53 15.46 -10.55
C ALA A 64 -4.55 14.81 -11.51
N LEU A 65 -4.90 13.53 -11.28
CA LEU A 65 -5.92 12.85 -12.08
C LEU A 65 -7.29 13.55 -11.98
N ASN A 66 -7.71 13.90 -10.77
CA ASN A 66 -8.97 14.61 -10.53
C ASN A 66 -9.02 16.00 -11.18
N HIS A 67 -7.86 16.63 -11.41
CA HIS A 67 -7.78 17.88 -12.17
C HIS A 67 -7.83 17.66 -13.70
N ILE A 68 -7.22 16.57 -14.19
CA ILE A 68 -7.20 16.27 -15.65
C ILE A 68 -8.52 15.66 -16.11
N GLN A 69 -9.03 14.71 -15.34
CA GLN A 69 -10.21 13.94 -15.68
C GLN A 69 -10.97 13.56 -14.40
N LYS A 70 -12.27 13.82 -14.36
CA LYS A 70 -13.13 13.45 -13.23
C LYS A 70 -13.41 11.94 -13.26
N ILE A 71 -12.51 11.16 -12.68
CA ILE A 71 -12.67 9.72 -12.44
C ILE A 71 -12.59 9.49 -10.93
N ASP A 72 -13.51 8.70 -10.40
CA ASP A 72 -13.44 8.27 -8.99
C ASP A 72 -12.11 7.56 -8.72
N CYS A 73 -11.46 7.93 -7.62
CA CYS A 73 -10.20 7.36 -7.20
C CYS A 73 -10.26 6.88 -5.76
N GLU A 74 -9.59 5.79 -5.48
CA GLU A 74 -9.33 5.34 -4.12
C GLU A 74 -7.85 5.03 -3.93
N LEU A 75 -7.37 5.21 -2.72
CA LEU A 75 -6.04 4.84 -2.29
C LEU A 75 -6.12 3.67 -1.33
N ILE A 76 -5.56 2.54 -1.71
CA ILE A 76 -5.36 1.40 -0.82
C ILE A 76 -3.95 1.49 -0.21
N THR A 77 -3.88 1.50 1.11
CA THR A 77 -2.63 1.27 1.85
C THR A 77 -2.60 -0.19 2.26
N PHE A 78 -1.83 -0.99 1.52
CA PHE A 78 -1.74 -2.43 1.69
C PHE A 78 -0.60 -2.77 2.63
N SER A 79 -0.90 -3.47 3.73
CA SER A 79 0.09 -3.93 4.68
C SER A 79 0.49 -5.38 4.43
N ASP A 80 1.79 -5.61 4.21
CA ASP A 80 2.40 -6.93 4.08
C ASP A 80 2.67 -7.56 5.47
N ASP A 81 1.66 -7.52 6.34
CA ASP A 81 1.75 -7.95 7.75
C ASP A 81 1.90 -9.47 7.93
N MET A 82 1.80 -10.23 6.84
CA MET A 82 2.08 -11.66 6.80
C MET A 82 3.58 -11.97 6.58
N ASP A 83 4.36 -10.97 6.21
CA ASP A 83 5.80 -11.13 6.01
C ASP A 83 6.50 -11.59 7.29
N GLY A 84 7.54 -12.41 7.11
CA GLY A 84 8.41 -12.85 8.21
C GLY A 84 9.32 -11.74 8.69
N LEU A 85 9.52 -11.63 10.00
CA LEU A 85 10.48 -10.71 10.60
C LEU A 85 11.90 -11.13 10.24
N ARG A 86 12.58 -10.36 9.39
CA ARG A 86 13.95 -10.67 8.91
C ARG A 86 15.05 -10.09 9.79
N LYS A 87 14.76 -8.97 10.45
CA LYS A 87 15.72 -8.22 11.26
C LYS A 87 14.96 -7.52 12.41
N VAL A 88 15.58 -7.47 13.58
CA VAL A 88 15.08 -6.69 14.71
C VAL A 88 15.40 -5.21 14.48
N PRO A 89 14.40 -4.31 14.50
CA PRO A 89 14.65 -2.87 14.43
C PRO A 89 15.35 -2.35 15.69
N ASP A 90 16.26 -1.39 15.54
CA ASP A 90 17.10 -0.89 16.64
C ASP A 90 16.33 -0.03 17.67
N ASN A 91 15.14 0.46 17.33
CA ASN A 91 14.37 1.42 18.14
C ASN A 91 13.10 0.81 18.78
N ILE A 92 13.09 -0.51 18.99
CA ILE A 92 11.95 -1.22 19.58
C ILE A 92 12.29 -1.63 21.01
N PRO A 93 11.41 -1.41 22.00
CA PRO A 93 11.59 -1.92 23.35
C PRO A 93 11.43 -3.45 23.39
N ASN A 94 11.99 -4.09 24.42
CA ASN A 94 11.86 -5.54 24.61
C ASN A 94 12.26 -6.35 23.37
N ASP A 95 13.34 -5.96 22.73
CA ASP A 95 13.84 -6.54 21.48
C ASP A 95 14.10 -8.05 21.56
N GLU A 96 14.32 -8.60 22.76
CA GLU A 96 14.43 -10.04 23.03
C GLU A 96 13.19 -10.83 22.55
N ILE A 97 12.00 -10.22 22.61
CA ILE A 97 10.77 -10.83 22.07
C ILE A 97 10.92 -11.01 20.56
N LEU A 98 11.41 -9.98 19.87
CA LEU A 98 11.61 -10.01 18.42
C LEU A 98 12.73 -10.96 18.02
N LYS A 99 13.87 -10.97 18.73
CA LYS A 99 15.00 -11.88 18.50
C LYS A 99 14.57 -13.34 18.54
N LYS A 100 13.73 -13.72 19.52
CA LYS A 100 13.21 -15.09 19.68
C LYS A 100 12.18 -15.49 18.61
N ASN A 101 11.67 -14.52 17.85
CA ASN A 101 10.62 -14.74 16.86
C ASN A 101 11.06 -14.38 15.44
N LEU A 102 12.37 -14.28 15.17
CA LEU A 102 12.87 -14.07 13.81
C LEU A 102 12.34 -15.14 12.86
N GLY A 103 11.96 -14.74 11.65
CA GLY A 103 11.38 -15.59 10.61
C GLY A 103 9.90 -15.85 10.73
N LYS A 104 9.24 -15.54 11.86
CA LYS A 104 7.79 -15.67 12.00
C LYS A 104 7.06 -14.53 11.34
N PRO A 105 5.81 -14.77 10.87
CA PRO A 105 4.93 -13.70 10.39
C PRO A 105 4.76 -12.62 11.46
N LEU A 106 4.76 -11.35 11.04
CA LEU A 106 4.65 -10.21 11.97
C LEU A 106 3.38 -10.26 12.82
N THR A 107 2.30 -10.83 12.31
CA THR A 107 1.02 -11.03 13.01
C THR A 107 1.04 -12.15 14.04
N GLU A 108 2.08 -12.98 14.06
CA GLU A 108 2.27 -14.06 15.04
C GLU A 108 3.29 -13.71 16.14
N ILE A 109 3.97 -12.59 16.01
CA ILE A 109 4.96 -12.11 16.97
C ILE A 109 4.26 -11.31 18.06
N PRO A 110 4.41 -11.62 19.36
CA PRO A 110 3.84 -10.80 20.44
C PRO A 110 4.31 -9.35 20.35
N ASP A 111 3.43 -8.40 20.66
CA ASP A 111 3.75 -6.98 20.61
C ASP A 111 4.80 -6.62 21.68
N PRO A 112 6.01 -6.16 21.29
CA PRO A 112 7.05 -5.77 22.25
C PRO A 112 6.68 -4.52 23.07
N PHE A 113 5.69 -3.75 22.64
CA PHE A 113 5.14 -2.60 23.36
C PHE A 113 4.02 -2.98 24.35
N GLY A 114 3.47 -4.20 24.26
CA GLY A 114 2.41 -4.70 25.11
C GLY A 114 1.04 -4.01 24.95
N LYS A 115 0.79 -3.35 23.80
CA LYS A 115 -0.43 -2.58 23.55
C LYS A 115 -1.43 -3.30 22.66
N TYR A 116 -0.95 -4.17 21.78
CA TYR A 116 -1.75 -4.89 20.80
C TYR A 116 -1.47 -6.37 20.88
N ARG A 117 -2.22 -7.16 20.14
CA ARG A 117 -2.09 -8.62 20.13
C ARG A 117 -0.77 -9.08 19.50
N SER A 118 -0.29 -8.36 18.48
CA SER A 118 0.93 -8.71 17.76
C SER A 118 1.72 -7.49 17.31
N PHE A 119 2.98 -7.70 16.97
CA PHE A 119 3.85 -6.66 16.43
C PHE A 119 3.33 -6.13 15.10
N GLY A 120 2.81 -7.00 14.22
CA GLY A 120 2.16 -6.56 12.98
C GLY A 120 0.94 -5.69 13.23
N GLU A 121 0.07 -6.07 14.18
CA GLU A 121 -1.11 -5.26 14.55
C GLU A 121 -0.69 -3.90 15.13
N HIS A 122 0.34 -3.87 16.00
CA HIS A 122 0.86 -2.62 16.54
C HIS A 122 1.26 -1.65 15.42
N ASN A 123 2.10 -2.11 14.50
CA ASN A 123 2.60 -1.26 13.41
C ASN A 123 1.49 -0.86 12.43
N ASN A 124 0.51 -1.74 12.18
CA ASN A 124 -0.67 -1.41 11.38
C ASN A 124 -1.50 -0.29 12.02
N GLU A 125 -1.72 -0.33 13.33
CA GLU A 125 -2.43 0.74 14.05
C GLU A 125 -1.64 2.05 14.06
N MET A 126 -0.31 1.96 14.22
CA MET A 126 0.56 3.13 14.13
C MET A 126 0.48 3.77 12.73
N LEU A 127 0.49 2.97 11.66
CA LEU A 127 0.30 3.46 10.29
C LEU A 127 -1.04 4.17 10.12
N LYS A 128 -2.13 3.52 10.49
CA LYS A 128 -3.47 4.11 10.36
C LYS A 128 -3.59 5.44 11.11
N ASN A 129 -3.08 5.50 12.34
CA ASN A 129 -3.09 6.72 13.16
C ASN A 129 -2.22 7.82 12.53
N PHE A 130 -1.05 7.45 12.02
CA PHE A 130 -0.15 8.36 11.32
C PHE A 130 -0.81 8.97 10.07
N LEU A 131 -1.41 8.16 9.22
CA LEU A 131 -2.07 8.62 8.00
C LEU A 131 -3.30 9.50 8.30
N LYS A 132 -4.10 9.13 9.31
CA LYS A 132 -5.23 9.94 9.78
C LYS A 132 -4.78 11.30 10.32
N LYS A 133 -3.67 11.37 11.05
CA LYS A 133 -3.10 12.62 11.57
C LYS A 133 -2.79 13.61 10.45
N PHE A 134 -2.34 13.12 9.30
CA PHE A 134 -2.08 13.93 8.11
C PHE A 134 -3.28 14.08 7.18
N LYS A 135 -4.45 13.59 7.60
CA LYS A 135 -5.72 13.70 6.87
C LYS A 135 -5.68 13.10 5.46
N PHE A 136 -4.92 12.02 5.28
CA PHE A 136 -5.01 11.24 4.06
C PHE A 136 -6.34 10.50 4.00
N ASP A 137 -6.93 10.46 2.81
CA ASP A 137 -8.07 9.58 2.51
C ASP A 137 -7.53 8.25 1.98
N PHE A 138 -7.79 7.16 2.70
CA PHE A 138 -7.25 5.85 2.39
C PHE A 138 -8.13 4.70 2.88
N ILE A 139 -8.04 3.58 2.19
CA ILE A 139 -8.57 2.29 2.62
C ILE A 139 -7.39 1.45 3.10
N PHE A 140 -7.47 0.94 4.33
CA PHE A 140 -6.43 0.07 4.86
C PHE A 140 -6.76 -1.40 4.57
N GLU A 141 -5.80 -2.12 3.99
CA GLU A 141 -5.89 -3.56 3.74
C GLU A 141 -4.72 -4.30 4.38
N SER A 142 -5.02 -5.46 4.98
CA SER A 142 -4.04 -6.36 5.59
C SER A 142 -3.90 -7.61 4.76
N SER A 143 -2.69 -7.99 4.38
CA SER A 143 -2.42 -9.23 3.65
C SER A 143 -2.91 -10.45 4.43
N THR A 144 -2.60 -10.54 5.73
CA THR A 144 -3.06 -11.62 6.62
C THR A 144 -4.59 -11.73 6.62
N SER A 145 -5.30 -10.60 6.72
CA SER A 145 -6.77 -10.60 6.69
C SER A 145 -7.31 -11.08 5.35
N ASN A 146 -6.72 -10.62 4.25
CA ASN A 146 -7.17 -10.96 2.90
C ASN A 146 -6.92 -12.43 2.56
N TYR A 147 -5.76 -12.98 2.94
CA TYR A 147 -5.49 -14.42 2.81
C TYR A 147 -6.48 -15.26 3.65
N LYS A 148 -6.70 -14.90 4.92
CA LYS A 148 -7.64 -15.63 5.79
C LYS A 148 -9.09 -15.59 5.30
N LYS A 149 -9.49 -14.49 4.66
CA LYS A 149 -10.82 -14.37 4.03
C LYS A 149 -10.93 -15.05 2.67
N GLY A 150 -9.83 -15.58 2.13
CA GLY A 150 -9.79 -16.22 0.82
C GLY A 150 -9.95 -15.28 -0.37
N ILE A 151 -9.71 -13.97 -0.18
CA ILE A 151 -9.86 -12.95 -1.26
C ILE A 151 -8.95 -13.28 -2.45
N PHE A 152 -7.78 -13.86 -2.19
CA PHE A 152 -6.82 -14.22 -3.25
C PHE A 152 -7.01 -15.64 -3.82
N ASN A 153 -7.94 -16.46 -3.30
CA ASN A 153 -8.05 -17.87 -3.67
C ASN A 153 -8.22 -18.07 -5.19
N ASN A 154 -9.11 -17.32 -5.83
CA ASN A 154 -9.32 -17.42 -7.27
C ASN A 154 -8.08 -17.03 -8.08
N SER A 155 -7.35 -16.00 -7.65
CA SER A 155 -6.11 -15.56 -8.30
C SER A 155 -5.01 -16.60 -8.11
N LEU A 156 -4.88 -17.17 -6.91
CA LEU A 156 -3.92 -18.23 -6.60
C LEU A 156 -4.20 -19.50 -7.40
N MET A 157 -5.47 -19.91 -7.50
CA MET A 157 -5.86 -21.06 -8.35
C MET A 157 -5.45 -20.81 -9.80
N ARG A 158 -5.70 -19.61 -10.33
CA ARG A 158 -5.31 -19.28 -11.70
C ARG A 158 -3.79 -19.28 -11.91
N VAL A 159 -3.00 -18.85 -10.92
CA VAL A 159 -1.54 -18.94 -10.96
C VAL A 159 -1.10 -20.41 -11.01
N LEU A 160 -1.72 -21.27 -10.22
CA LEU A 160 -1.42 -22.72 -10.24
C LEU A 160 -1.79 -23.36 -11.58
N GLU A 161 -2.95 -23.03 -12.16
CA GLU A 161 -3.37 -23.50 -13.49
C GLU A 161 -2.39 -23.08 -14.59
N LYS A 162 -1.71 -21.95 -14.43
CA LYS A 162 -0.77 -21.37 -15.38
C LYS A 162 0.70 -21.56 -14.98
N TYR A 163 0.97 -22.43 -14.02
CA TYR A 163 2.30 -22.58 -13.43
C TYR A 163 3.38 -22.85 -14.48
N GLU A 164 3.18 -23.83 -15.35
CA GLU A 164 4.14 -24.19 -16.40
C GLU A 164 4.38 -23.05 -17.40
N GLU A 165 3.31 -22.32 -17.76
CA GLU A 165 3.43 -21.15 -18.66
C GLU A 165 4.24 -20.02 -18.01
N ILE A 166 4.05 -19.78 -16.69
CA ILE A 166 4.75 -18.76 -15.93
C ILE A 166 6.23 -19.11 -15.77
N MET A 167 6.52 -20.39 -15.47
CA MET A 167 7.89 -20.88 -15.28
C MET A 167 8.68 -20.99 -16.59
N GLY A 168 8.02 -20.95 -17.75
CA GLY A 168 8.64 -20.98 -19.09
C GLY A 168 9.02 -19.60 -19.64
N ILE A 169 8.79 -18.49 -18.86
CA ILE A 169 9.18 -17.12 -19.21
C ILE A 169 10.59 -16.86 -18.70
#